data_fa70f41d12a0fbe2a44cc8d5f3ee4e60
#
_entry.id   fa70f41d12a0fbe2a44cc8d5f3ee4e60
#
_cell.length_a   1.000
_cell.length_b   1.000
_cell.length_c   1.000
_cell.angle_alpha   90.00
_cell.angle_beta   90.00
_cell.angle_gamma   90.00
#
_symmetry.space_group_name_H-M   'P 1'
#
loop_
_entity.id
_entity.type
_entity.pdbx_description
1 polymer ?
#
loop_
_entity_poly.entity_id
_entity_poly.type
_entity_poly.pdbx_seq_one_letter_code
_entity_poly.pdbx_strand_id
1 'polypeptide(L)'
;LDKLSGRLNVEAEGSYYIKESDISAMLTFLSRYSIYAYEEELKSGFLTLEGGHRVGVTGQVRMEGEKVEQLAYVGSLNIRIAHQKIGCAKDILPFIRTEQSVRNTLFVSSVGIGKTTLLRDCIRLISGDETSRIHFKVGVVDERSEIAACCRGIPQNNLGIRTDVIDRCKKAI
;
A
#
# COMPACT_ATOMS: atom_id res chain seq x y z
N LEU A 1 -6.55 -11.93 20.88
CA LEU A 1 -5.36 -11.40 20.19
C LEU A 1 -4.17 -11.51 21.13
N ASP A 2 -3.26 -12.41 20.84
CA ASP A 2 -1.99 -12.44 21.54
C ASP A 2 -1.17 -11.21 21.09
N LYS A 3 -0.93 -10.29 22.02
CA LYS A 3 -0.23 -9.03 21.80
C LYS A 3 1.24 -9.21 21.37
N LEU A 4 1.82 -10.38 21.60
CA LEU A 4 3.22 -10.68 21.30
C LEU A 4 3.41 -11.34 19.94
N SER A 5 2.45 -12.09 19.42
CA SER A 5 2.57 -12.81 18.14
C SER A 5 1.71 -12.24 17.03
N GLY A 6 0.75 -11.38 17.33
CA GLY A 6 -0.23 -10.90 16.35
C GLY A 6 -1.06 -12.01 15.71
N ARG A 7 -1.02 -13.22 16.27
CA ARG A 7 -1.78 -14.37 15.80
C ARG A 7 -3.13 -14.41 16.50
N LEU A 8 -4.16 -14.62 15.73
CA LEU A 8 -5.47 -15.03 16.24
C LEU A 8 -5.37 -16.53 16.55
N ASN A 9 -5.22 -16.86 17.83
CA ASN A 9 -5.51 -18.23 18.29
C ASN A 9 -7.01 -18.37 18.38
N VAL A 10 -7.64 -18.80 17.31
CA VAL A 10 -9.04 -19.18 17.30
C VAL A 10 -9.10 -20.70 17.42
N GLU A 11 -9.01 -21.21 18.63
CA GLU A 11 -9.50 -22.54 18.95
C GLU A 11 -11.01 -22.41 19.19
N ALA A 12 -11.78 -22.32 18.11
CA ALA A 12 -13.23 -22.44 18.19
C ALA A 12 -13.61 -23.84 17.68
N GLU A 13 -14.54 -24.50 18.34
CA GLU A 13 -15.24 -25.65 17.79
C GLU A 13 -15.74 -25.29 16.38
N GLY A 14 -15.26 -26.02 15.36
CA GLY A 14 -15.56 -25.73 13.96
C GLY A 14 -14.50 -24.92 13.20
N SER A 15 -13.28 -24.77 13.74
CA SER A 15 -12.17 -24.13 13.01
C SER A 15 -11.90 -24.83 11.68
N TYR A 16 -11.90 -24.05 10.58
CA TYR A 16 -11.54 -24.56 9.27
C TYR A 16 -10.02 -24.52 9.09
N TYR A 17 -9.46 -25.67 8.75
CA TYR A 17 -8.03 -25.76 8.41
C TYR A 17 -7.83 -25.49 6.93
N ILE A 18 -7.10 -24.42 6.62
CA ILE A 18 -6.78 -24.01 5.25
C ILE A 18 -5.92 -25.11 4.58
N LYS A 19 -6.33 -25.52 3.40
CA LYS A 19 -5.62 -26.47 2.54
C LYS A 19 -4.85 -25.74 1.45
N GLU A 20 -3.90 -26.40 0.81
CA GLU A 20 -3.16 -25.88 -0.34
C GLU A 20 -4.09 -25.45 -1.49
N SER A 21 -5.16 -26.23 -1.73
CA SER A 21 -6.20 -25.88 -2.71
C SER A 21 -6.89 -24.55 -2.43
N ASP A 22 -7.07 -24.22 -1.16
CA ASP A 22 -7.73 -22.95 -0.78
C ASP A 22 -6.84 -21.76 -1.04
N ILE A 23 -5.53 -21.90 -0.77
CA ILE A 23 -4.52 -20.88 -1.08
C ILE A 23 -4.47 -20.62 -2.59
N SER A 24 -4.43 -21.70 -3.38
CA SER A 24 -4.41 -21.62 -4.84
C SER A 24 -5.69 -20.97 -5.39
N ALA A 25 -6.85 -21.36 -4.89
CA ALA A 25 -8.14 -20.79 -5.29
C ALA A 25 -8.22 -19.31 -4.91
N MET A 26 -7.76 -18.94 -3.70
CA MET A 26 -7.72 -17.57 -3.25
C MET A 26 -6.79 -16.71 -4.11
N LEU A 27 -5.58 -17.20 -4.43
CA LEU A 27 -4.65 -16.48 -5.29
C LEU A 27 -5.23 -16.25 -6.68
N THR A 28 -5.86 -17.28 -7.26
CA THR A 28 -6.54 -17.19 -8.55
C THR A 28 -7.66 -16.14 -8.54
N PHE A 29 -8.46 -16.12 -7.48
CA PHE A 29 -9.52 -15.15 -7.31
C PHE A 29 -8.97 -13.72 -7.15
N LEU A 30 -7.96 -13.53 -6.30
CA LEU A 30 -7.34 -12.22 -6.03
C LEU A 30 -6.63 -11.65 -7.26
N SER A 31 -6.05 -12.51 -8.10
CA SER A 31 -5.47 -12.12 -9.40
C SER A 31 -6.50 -11.97 -10.53
N ARG A 32 -7.81 -12.04 -10.22
CA ARG A 32 -8.89 -12.01 -11.20
C ARG A 32 -8.70 -13.00 -12.33
N TYR A 33 -8.30 -14.22 -12.00
CA TYR A 33 -8.02 -15.32 -12.91
C TYR A 33 -6.90 -15.04 -13.94
N SER A 34 -6.05 -14.02 -13.68
CA SER A 34 -4.94 -13.67 -14.55
C SER A 34 -3.65 -13.47 -13.74
N ILE A 35 -3.06 -14.58 -13.31
CA ILE A 35 -1.81 -14.57 -12.52
C ILE A 35 -0.69 -13.85 -13.27
N TYR A 36 -0.62 -14.00 -14.59
CA TYR A 36 0.39 -13.34 -15.44
C TYR A 36 0.33 -11.81 -15.35
N ALA A 37 -0.85 -11.22 -15.16
CA ALA A 37 -0.98 -9.77 -15.01
C ALA A 37 -0.34 -9.22 -13.73
N TYR A 38 -0.04 -10.09 -12.76
CA TYR A 38 0.56 -9.78 -11.47
C TYR A 38 1.95 -10.38 -11.28
N GLU A 39 2.58 -10.87 -12.34
CA GLU A 39 3.86 -11.59 -12.26
C GLU A 39 4.95 -10.76 -11.56
N GLU A 40 5.11 -9.49 -11.93
CA GLU A 40 6.10 -8.60 -11.32
C GLU A 40 5.78 -8.30 -9.84
N GLU A 41 4.51 -8.21 -9.49
CA GLU A 41 4.08 -8.04 -8.11
C GLU A 41 4.37 -9.30 -7.29
N LEU A 42 4.08 -10.47 -7.84
CA LEU A 42 4.36 -11.76 -7.22
C LEU A 42 5.87 -11.98 -7.01
N LYS A 43 6.71 -11.59 -7.97
CA LYS A 43 8.17 -11.57 -7.81
C LYS A 43 8.62 -10.66 -6.67
N SER A 44 7.89 -9.57 -6.44
CA SER A 44 8.13 -8.65 -5.32
C SER A 44 7.54 -9.15 -3.98
N GLY A 45 6.85 -10.29 -3.97
CA GLY A 45 6.28 -10.93 -2.79
C GLY A 45 4.96 -10.34 -2.30
N PHE A 46 4.27 -9.53 -3.11
CA PHE A 46 2.96 -8.99 -2.74
C PHE A 46 2.13 -8.57 -3.94
N LEU A 47 0.81 -8.55 -3.75
CA LEU A 47 -0.19 -8.01 -4.67
C LEU A 47 -0.83 -6.77 -4.07
N THR A 48 -1.12 -5.77 -4.90
CA THR A 48 -1.98 -4.64 -4.51
C THR A 48 -3.34 -4.80 -5.19
N LEU A 49 -4.38 -4.84 -4.37
CA LEU A 49 -5.75 -5.00 -4.83
C LEU A 49 -6.46 -3.64 -4.90
N GLU A 50 -7.61 -3.62 -5.59
CA GLU A 50 -8.51 -2.47 -5.55
C GLU A 50 -8.84 -2.07 -4.11
N GLY A 51 -8.94 -0.76 -3.86
CA GLY A 51 -9.06 -0.21 -2.52
C GLY A 51 -7.72 -0.09 -1.78
N GLY A 52 -6.59 -0.41 -2.43
CA GLY A 52 -5.25 -0.30 -1.84
C GLY A 52 -4.90 -1.41 -0.85
N HIS A 53 -5.72 -2.46 -0.79
CA HIS A 53 -5.43 -3.62 0.06
C HIS A 53 -4.19 -4.33 -0.43
N ARG A 54 -3.40 -4.86 0.50
CA ARG A 54 -2.13 -5.51 0.15
C ARG A 54 -2.11 -6.95 0.63
N VAL A 55 -1.80 -7.85 -0.29
CA VAL A 55 -1.67 -9.28 0.00
C VAL A 55 -0.20 -9.66 -0.14
N GLY A 56 0.47 -9.90 0.98
CA GLY A 56 1.80 -10.51 1.01
C GLY A 56 1.69 -11.98 0.63
N VAL A 57 2.57 -12.42 -0.24
CA VAL A 57 2.63 -13.80 -0.74
C VAL A 57 3.97 -14.38 -0.35
N THR A 58 3.96 -15.55 0.30
CA THR A 58 5.18 -16.27 0.64
C THR A 58 5.14 -17.70 0.11
N GLY A 59 6.30 -18.25 -0.19
CA GLY A 59 6.40 -19.57 -0.74
C GLY A 59 7.78 -19.87 -1.28
N GLN A 60 7.86 -20.83 -2.16
CA GLN A 60 9.10 -21.24 -2.80
C GLN A 60 9.31 -20.43 -4.09
N VAL A 61 10.50 -19.86 -4.24
CA VAL A 61 10.90 -19.11 -5.42
C VAL A 61 11.84 -19.92 -6.30
N ARG A 62 11.79 -19.68 -7.60
CA ARG A 62 12.81 -20.08 -8.56
C ARG A 62 13.71 -18.86 -8.79
N MET A 63 15.01 -19.10 -8.75
CA MET A 63 16.02 -18.06 -8.96
C MET A 63 16.66 -18.22 -10.34
N GLU A 64 16.92 -17.07 -10.99
CA GLU A 64 17.81 -16.98 -12.13
C GLU A 64 18.98 -16.07 -11.76
N GLY A 65 20.12 -16.66 -11.43
CA GLY A 65 21.24 -15.95 -10.83
C GLY A 65 20.85 -15.38 -9.46
N GLU A 66 20.99 -14.06 -9.28
CA GLU A 66 20.61 -13.35 -8.05
C GLU A 66 19.17 -12.80 -8.07
N LYS A 67 18.42 -13.00 -9.14
CA LYS A 67 17.07 -12.47 -9.30
C LYS A 67 16.03 -13.56 -9.10
N VAL A 68 14.90 -13.18 -8.51
CA VAL A 68 13.71 -14.03 -8.46
C VAL A 68 13.10 -14.08 -9.86
N GLU A 69 13.14 -15.27 -10.47
CA GLU A 69 12.52 -15.52 -11.75
C GLU A 69 11.01 -15.68 -11.60
N GLN A 70 10.62 -16.52 -10.64
CA GLN A 70 9.21 -16.89 -10.46
C GLN A 70 8.93 -17.35 -9.02
N LEU A 71 7.71 -17.11 -8.54
CA LEU A 71 7.17 -17.75 -7.36
C LEU A 71 6.61 -19.13 -7.78
N ALA A 72 7.32 -20.21 -7.44
CA ALA A 72 6.99 -21.56 -7.88
C ALA A 72 5.82 -22.17 -7.09
N TYR A 73 5.81 -21.99 -5.78
CA TYR A 73 4.75 -22.47 -4.90
C TYR A 73 4.39 -21.38 -3.89
N VAL A 74 3.09 -21.19 -3.66
CA VAL A 74 2.57 -20.28 -2.65
C VAL A 74 2.22 -21.08 -1.41
N GLY A 75 2.90 -20.78 -0.31
CA GLY A 75 2.70 -21.46 0.98
C GLY A 75 1.79 -20.70 1.93
N SER A 76 1.76 -19.35 1.84
CA SER A 76 0.84 -18.57 2.65
C SER A 76 0.51 -17.20 2.03
N LEU A 77 -0.62 -16.64 2.48
CA LEU A 77 -1.09 -15.30 2.12
C LEU A 77 -1.27 -14.47 3.40
N ASN A 78 -0.79 -13.23 3.37
CA ASN A 78 -0.98 -12.27 4.44
C ASN A 78 -1.78 -11.07 3.92
N ILE A 79 -3.05 -11.00 4.26
CA ILE A 79 -3.97 -9.97 3.76
C ILE A 79 -3.98 -8.79 4.73
N ARG A 80 -3.60 -7.62 4.24
CA ARG A 80 -3.66 -6.35 4.96
C ARG A 80 -4.71 -5.45 4.35
N ILE A 81 -5.74 -5.17 5.13
CA ILE A 81 -6.81 -4.26 4.73
C ILE A 81 -6.29 -2.82 4.88
N ALA A 82 -6.30 -2.08 3.78
CA ALA A 82 -5.92 -0.67 3.79
C ALA A 82 -7.05 0.17 4.38
N HIS A 83 -6.64 1.17 5.17
CA HIS A 83 -7.54 2.20 5.68
C HIS A 83 -6.92 3.56 5.41
N GLN A 84 -7.68 4.45 4.79
CA GLN A 84 -7.31 5.84 4.64
C GLN A 84 -7.95 6.66 5.76
N LYS A 85 -7.14 7.40 6.53
CA LYS A 85 -7.62 8.29 7.59
C LYS A 85 -7.67 9.73 7.07
N ILE A 86 -8.83 10.14 6.60
CA ILE A 86 -9.09 11.48 6.08
C ILE A 86 -9.15 12.48 7.23
N GLY A 87 -8.48 13.63 7.05
CA GLY A 87 -8.53 14.75 7.98
C GLY A 87 -7.54 14.68 9.14
N CYS A 88 -6.70 13.64 9.22
CA CYS A 88 -5.74 13.48 10.31
C CYS A 88 -4.58 14.51 10.27
N ALA A 89 -4.37 15.16 9.14
CA ALA A 89 -3.32 16.17 8.98
C ALA A 89 -3.84 17.63 9.10
N LYS A 90 -5.11 17.84 9.42
CA LYS A 90 -5.69 19.19 9.49
C LYS A 90 -4.95 20.11 10.46
N ASP A 91 -4.59 19.59 11.63
CA ASP A 91 -3.97 20.39 12.70
C ASP A 91 -2.52 20.77 12.40
N ILE A 92 -1.83 19.97 11.60
CA ILE A 92 -0.43 20.24 11.22
C ILE A 92 -0.31 21.04 9.92
N LEU A 93 -1.35 21.06 9.10
CA LEU A 93 -1.33 21.71 7.79
C LEU A 93 -0.93 23.19 7.87
N PRO A 94 -1.39 24.02 8.83
CA PRO A 94 -0.99 25.43 8.95
C PRO A 94 0.53 25.63 9.16
N PHE A 95 1.22 24.65 9.73
CA PHE A 95 2.67 24.70 9.90
C PHE A 95 3.45 24.37 8.62
N ILE A 96 2.83 23.62 7.70
CA ILE A 96 3.43 23.14 6.46
C ILE A 96 3.09 24.06 5.28
N ARG A 97 1.85 24.59 5.24
CA ARG A 97 1.31 25.35 4.12
C ARG A 97 0.84 26.74 4.52
N THR A 98 1.20 27.73 3.71
CA THR A 98 0.58 29.07 3.69
C THR A 98 -0.38 29.17 2.50
N GLU A 99 -0.99 30.34 2.29
CA GLU A 99 -1.81 30.59 1.09
C GLU A 99 -0.98 30.61 -0.20
N GLN A 100 0.30 30.94 -0.09
CA GLN A 100 1.18 31.20 -1.26
C GLN A 100 2.23 30.11 -1.47
N SER A 101 2.52 29.29 -0.46
CA SER A 101 3.63 28.35 -0.53
C SER A 101 3.46 27.13 0.38
N VAL A 102 4.23 26.09 0.07
CA VAL A 102 4.43 24.91 0.92
C VAL A 102 5.88 24.93 1.42
N ARG A 103 6.06 24.74 2.72
CA ARG A 103 7.39 24.73 3.36
C ARG A 103 8.07 23.37 3.18
N ASN A 104 9.39 23.38 3.03
CA ASN A 104 10.18 22.17 3.10
C ASN A 104 9.96 21.50 4.47
N THR A 105 9.47 20.27 4.46
CA THR A 105 9.05 19.58 5.67
C THR A 105 9.58 18.16 5.68
N LEU A 106 10.13 17.74 6.81
CA LEU A 106 10.57 16.36 7.05
C LEU A 106 9.72 15.74 8.17
N PHE A 107 9.08 14.59 7.87
CA PHE A 107 8.34 13.81 8.86
C PHE A 107 9.25 12.76 9.49
N VAL A 108 9.53 12.89 10.77
CA VAL A 108 10.38 11.98 11.54
C VAL A 108 9.58 11.38 12.69
N SER A 109 9.54 10.06 12.79
CA SER A 109 8.93 9.35 13.91
C SER A 109 9.40 7.90 13.96
N SER A 110 9.10 7.20 15.04
CA SER A 110 9.26 5.75 15.14
C SER A 110 8.40 5.01 14.11
N VAL A 111 8.70 3.75 13.89
CA VAL A 111 7.91 2.87 13.00
C VAL A 111 6.52 2.65 13.61
N GLY A 112 5.47 2.59 12.77
CA GLY A 112 4.11 2.27 13.19
C GLY A 112 3.27 3.44 13.73
N ILE A 113 3.83 4.64 13.95
CA ILE A 113 3.10 5.80 14.51
C ILE A 113 2.18 6.49 13.50
N GLY A 114 2.23 6.12 12.21
CA GLY A 114 1.32 6.68 11.21
C GLY A 114 1.91 7.77 10.32
N LYS A 115 3.27 7.86 10.19
CA LYS A 115 3.95 8.81 9.28
C LYS A 115 3.35 8.85 7.88
N THR A 116 3.25 7.68 7.24
CA THR A 116 2.71 7.55 5.88
C THR A 116 1.24 7.97 5.80
N THR A 117 0.45 7.67 6.84
CA THR A 117 -0.95 8.06 6.93
C THR A 117 -1.08 9.59 7.00
N LEU A 118 -0.25 10.22 7.83
CA LEU A 118 -0.21 11.66 7.98
C LEU A 118 0.27 12.35 6.69
N LEU A 119 1.35 11.86 6.09
CA LEU A 119 1.89 12.39 4.83
C LEU A 119 0.86 12.30 3.70
N ARG A 120 0.15 11.18 3.59
CA ARG A 120 -0.91 10.99 2.60
C ARG A 120 -2.02 12.04 2.72
N ASP A 121 -2.49 12.29 3.95
CA ASP A 121 -3.54 13.28 4.17
C ASP A 121 -3.03 14.73 3.99
N CYS A 122 -1.74 15.00 4.29
CA CYS A 122 -1.10 16.28 3.93
C CYS A 122 -1.11 16.50 2.42
N ILE A 123 -0.71 15.49 1.63
CA ILE A 123 -0.72 15.56 0.17
C ILE A 123 -2.13 15.91 -0.33
N ARG A 124 -3.14 15.18 0.15
CA ARG A 124 -4.54 15.40 -0.19
C ARG A 124 -4.98 16.84 0.12
N LEU A 125 -4.66 17.34 1.31
CA LEU A 125 -5.04 18.69 1.74
C LEU A 125 -4.27 19.79 1.00
N ILE A 126 -3.02 19.55 0.61
CA ILE A 126 -2.21 20.48 -0.18
C ILE A 126 -2.71 20.52 -1.63
N SER A 127 -2.98 19.35 -2.21
CA SER A 127 -3.54 19.23 -3.55
C SER A 127 -4.95 19.80 -3.64
N GLY A 128 -5.71 19.70 -2.54
CA GLY A 128 -7.08 20.20 -2.44
C GLY A 128 -8.12 19.27 -3.02
N ASP A 129 -9.36 19.66 -2.85
CA ASP A 129 -10.55 19.06 -3.45
C ASP A 129 -11.32 20.11 -4.27
N GLU A 130 -12.44 19.74 -4.87
CA GLU A 130 -13.26 20.62 -5.70
C GLU A 130 -13.75 21.88 -4.97
N THR A 131 -13.82 21.83 -3.64
CA THR A 131 -14.30 22.94 -2.78
C THR A 131 -13.17 23.82 -2.25
N SER A 132 -11.92 23.39 -2.43
CA SER A 132 -10.75 24.09 -1.89
C SER A 132 -10.49 25.39 -2.65
N ARG A 133 -10.39 26.51 -1.94
CA ARG A 133 -10.02 27.81 -2.52
C ARG A 133 -8.54 27.89 -2.90
N ILE A 134 -7.69 27.18 -2.15
CA ILE A 134 -6.24 27.17 -2.33
C ILE A 134 -5.80 25.73 -2.54
N HIS A 135 -5.14 25.48 -3.67
CA HIS A 135 -4.61 24.18 -4.02
C HIS A 135 -3.33 24.32 -4.83
N PHE A 136 -2.45 23.35 -4.65
CA PHE A 136 -1.16 23.29 -5.34
C PHE A 136 -1.13 22.05 -6.23
N LYS A 137 -0.35 22.11 -7.30
CA LYS A 137 0.05 20.90 -8.02
C LYS A 137 1.04 20.12 -7.15
N VAL A 138 0.80 18.83 -6.99
CA VAL A 138 1.63 17.95 -6.16
C VAL A 138 2.15 16.80 -7.03
N GLY A 139 3.46 16.62 -7.05
CA GLY A 139 4.11 15.43 -7.60
C GLY A 139 4.49 14.49 -6.46
N VAL A 140 4.11 13.23 -6.54
CA VAL A 140 4.44 12.18 -5.58
C VAL A 140 5.35 11.16 -6.24
N VAL A 141 6.52 10.91 -5.63
CA VAL A 141 7.37 9.77 -5.97
C VAL A 141 7.20 8.74 -4.87
N ASP A 142 6.48 7.67 -5.16
CA ASP A 142 6.11 6.60 -4.21
C ASP A 142 6.94 5.34 -4.46
N GLU A 143 8.10 5.27 -3.83
CA GLU A 143 9.04 4.17 -4.04
C GLU A 143 8.45 2.79 -3.69
N ARG A 144 7.59 2.75 -2.67
CA ARG A 144 7.05 1.51 -2.11
C ARG A 144 5.56 1.28 -2.37
N SER A 145 4.94 2.14 -3.16
CA SER A 145 3.49 2.12 -3.36
C SER A 145 2.69 2.19 -2.05
N GLU A 146 3.21 2.95 -1.06
CA GLU A 146 2.58 3.07 0.26
C GLU A 146 1.70 4.31 0.38
N ILE A 147 2.01 5.37 -0.36
CA ILE A 147 1.28 6.64 -0.34
C ILE A 147 0.04 6.53 -1.21
N ALA A 148 0.23 6.25 -2.48
CA ALA A 148 -0.84 6.15 -3.47
C ALA A 148 -1.54 4.78 -3.46
N ALA A 149 -0.80 3.71 -3.08
CA ALA A 149 -1.25 2.33 -3.14
C ALA A 149 -1.81 1.98 -4.53
N CYS A 150 -1.04 2.28 -5.58
CA CYS A 150 -1.50 2.10 -6.94
C CYS A 150 -1.84 0.63 -7.24
N CYS A 151 -3.02 0.44 -7.81
CA CYS A 151 -3.43 -0.82 -8.43
C CYS A 151 -3.48 -0.61 -9.95
N ARG A 152 -2.65 -1.35 -10.70
CA ARG A 152 -2.53 -1.19 -12.17
C ARG A 152 -2.28 0.25 -12.61
N GLY A 153 -1.43 0.97 -11.90
CA GLY A 153 -1.09 2.37 -12.17
C GLY A 153 -2.12 3.40 -11.71
N ILE A 154 -3.23 2.97 -11.13
CA ILE A 154 -4.29 3.86 -10.64
C ILE A 154 -4.16 4.02 -9.12
N PRO A 155 -3.98 5.25 -8.60
CA PRO A 155 -4.00 5.51 -7.17
C PRO A 155 -5.30 5.05 -6.51
N GLN A 156 -5.20 4.31 -5.42
CA GLN A 156 -6.35 3.81 -4.67
C GLN A 156 -6.69 4.71 -3.47
N ASN A 157 -5.70 5.47 -3.00
CA ASN A 157 -5.91 6.47 -1.96
C ASN A 157 -6.28 7.81 -2.57
N ASN A 158 -7.15 8.55 -1.89
CA ASN A 158 -7.45 9.93 -2.24
C ASN A 158 -6.26 10.81 -1.87
N LEU A 159 -5.56 11.31 -2.88
CA LEU A 159 -4.41 12.21 -2.76
C LEU A 159 -4.75 13.66 -3.16
N GLY A 160 -6.02 13.95 -3.41
CA GLY A 160 -6.48 15.23 -3.92
C GLY A 160 -6.47 15.30 -5.46
N ILE A 161 -7.13 16.33 -6.00
CA ILE A 161 -7.46 16.41 -7.44
C ILE A 161 -6.32 16.88 -8.34
N ARG A 162 -5.22 17.38 -7.76
CA ARG A 162 -4.06 17.93 -8.49
C ARG A 162 -2.77 17.20 -8.15
N THR A 163 -2.86 15.90 -7.93
CA THR A 163 -1.71 15.06 -7.57
C THR A 163 -1.38 14.10 -8.70
N ASP A 164 -0.15 14.20 -9.20
CA ASP A 164 0.45 13.24 -10.11
C ASP A 164 1.32 12.25 -9.31
N VAL A 165 1.29 10.97 -9.67
CA VAL A 165 2.02 9.92 -8.95
C VAL A 165 2.95 9.17 -9.88
N ILE A 166 4.21 9.05 -9.47
CA ILE A 166 5.18 8.10 -10.02
C ILE A 166 5.31 6.98 -9.01
N ASP A 167 4.77 5.81 -9.36
CA ASP A 167 4.70 4.65 -8.48
C ASP A 167 5.89 3.70 -8.70
N ARG A 168 6.38 3.09 -7.61
CA ARG A 168 7.47 2.10 -7.61
C ARG A 168 8.77 2.57 -8.26
N CYS A 169 9.01 3.86 -8.26
CA CYS A 169 10.25 4.44 -8.77
C CYS A 169 11.38 4.24 -7.76
N LYS A 170 12.31 3.34 -8.07
CA LYS A 170 13.52 3.15 -7.27
C LYS A 170 14.40 4.41 -7.39
N LYS A 171 14.96 4.83 -6.25
CA LYS A 171 16.00 5.89 -6.29
C LYS A 171 17.17 5.40 -7.12
N ALA A 172 17.59 6.21 -8.09
CA ALA A 172 18.91 6.08 -8.66
C ALA A 172 19.92 6.40 -7.53
N ILE A 173 20.74 5.45 -7.16
CA ILE A 173 21.84 5.62 -6.19
C ILE A 173 23.04 6.16 -6.95
#